data_e3aa6dbec568f276ff3390aadc2cd0f6
#
_entry.id   e3aa6dbec568f276ff3390aadc2cd0f6
#
_cell.length_a   1.000
_cell.length_b   1.000
_cell.length_c   1.000
_cell.angle_alpha   90.00
_cell.angle_beta   90.00
_cell.angle_gamma   90.00
#
_symmetry.space_group_name_H-M   'P 1'
#
loop_
_entity.id
_entity.type
_entity.pdbx_description
1 polymer ?
#
loop_
_entity_poly.entity_id
_entity_poly.type
_entity_poly.pdbx_seq_one_letter_code
_entity_poly.pdbx_strand_id
1 'polypeptide(L)'
;MKQKRLLHAVVAALCALPLALPLAALAQQRNIDVDVTQVQGKLDRMFNLSIGAGRANEGLRADWQQQLAEIRRDAGFRYIRFHGLLTDDMGVYKIDAQGKEQYNFQYIDALFDYLLSIGIKPFVELGFMPNAMASGTKTIFWWRGNVTPPRDYGQWERLIEALTRHWTERYGRDEVASWYFEVWNEPNLDGFWAGTQDEYFRLYAHAARAVKRVDPSYRVGGPATAGAAWIPEMIAYADKNKVPLDFVSTHSYGVSQGFLDEFGTTGTILSRDDMAVASDVLKNRKEIAASSMPKLELHYTEWSSSYTPADPTHDSYHQAAYILKKLKQSSGAVQSMSYWVFTDIFEEPGPRFEAFHGGFGLMNTQGIKKPAYFAYQFLNQLGHTELRNADKDSWATLDDKGNAQVLLWDVTHTLPDKVNNQQFYIKDLPPKPKGQVAVALRGMKPGAYAMTVSQVGYKQNDAFTAYIGMGSPKQLSRQQVAALKAQATGKPSQQKTVTVGADGRLATSLPLRENDVYLLQFAPAK
;
A
#
# COMPACT_ATOMS: atom_id res chain seq x y z
N MET A 1 73.36 -73.01 -3.49
CA MET A 1 73.74 -73.08 -2.07
C MET A 1 73.52 -71.77 -1.40
N LYS A 2 72.84 -71.77 -0.24
CA LYS A 2 72.57 -70.72 0.71
C LYS A 2 71.39 -69.78 0.37
N GLN A 3 70.19 -70.15 0.88
CA GLN A 3 69.03 -69.33 1.12
C GLN A 3 69.34 -68.23 2.15
N LYS A 4 68.87 -67.01 1.90
CA LYS A 4 68.68 -65.98 2.92
C LYS A 4 67.19 -65.63 2.98
N ARG A 5 66.58 -65.88 4.13
CA ARG A 5 65.22 -65.51 4.47
C ARG A 5 65.20 -64.01 4.76
N LEU A 6 64.28 -63.24 4.12
CA LEU A 6 63.94 -61.90 4.51
C LEU A 6 62.58 -61.91 5.29
N LEU A 7 62.62 -61.41 6.53
CA LEU A 7 61.47 -61.12 7.34
C LEU A 7 60.81 -59.85 6.79
N HIS A 8 59.50 -59.93 6.51
CA HIS A 8 58.69 -58.75 6.22
C HIS A 8 57.94 -58.33 7.50
N ALA A 9 58.28 -57.14 8.02
CA ALA A 9 57.49 -56.45 9.06
C ALA A 9 56.33 -55.71 8.40
N VAL A 10 55.11 -56.09 8.77
CA VAL A 10 53.86 -55.34 8.38
C VAL A 10 53.65 -54.22 9.38
N VAL A 11 53.83 -52.98 8.94
CA VAL A 11 53.47 -51.79 9.69
C VAL A 11 52.02 -51.46 9.34
N ALA A 12 51.10 -51.66 10.28
CA ALA A 12 49.70 -51.23 10.17
C ALA A 12 49.60 -49.71 10.44
N ALA A 13 49.38 -48.91 9.40
CA ALA A 13 49.10 -47.51 9.50
C ALA A 13 47.59 -47.35 9.81
N LEU A 14 47.23 -46.97 11.03
CA LEU A 14 45.90 -46.49 11.39
C LEU A 14 45.70 -45.09 10.76
N CYS A 15 44.91 -45.00 9.69
CA CYS A 15 44.37 -43.74 9.20
C CYS A 15 43.25 -43.26 10.14
N ALA A 16 43.58 -42.33 11.03
CA ALA A 16 42.55 -41.56 11.73
C ALA A 16 41.89 -40.58 10.75
N LEU A 17 40.69 -40.90 10.24
CA LEU A 17 39.82 -39.92 9.57
C LEU A 17 39.31 -38.92 10.62
N PRO A 18 39.51 -37.60 10.40
CA PRO A 18 38.81 -36.64 11.23
C PRO A 18 37.30 -36.69 10.87
N LEU A 19 36.48 -37.09 11.84
CA LEU A 19 35.05 -36.83 11.77
C LEU A 19 34.85 -35.32 11.76
N ALA A 20 34.69 -34.73 10.57
CA ALA A 20 34.16 -33.40 10.41
C ALA A 20 32.65 -33.47 10.76
N LEU A 21 32.32 -33.24 12.01
CA LEU A 21 30.94 -32.88 12.40
C LEU A 21 30.58 -31.61 11.62
N PRO A 22 29.43 -31.60 10.89
CA PRO A 22 28.98 -30.36 10.30
C PRO A 22 28.74 -29.38 11.46
N LEU A 23 29.50 -28.28 11.50
CA LEU A 23 29.11 -27.12 12.27
C LEU A 23 27.73 -26.70 11.71
N ALA A 24 26.66 -27.11 12.38
CA ALA A 24 25.39 -26.51 12.18
C ALA A 24 25.61 -25.01 12.47
N ALA A 25 25.63 -24.20 11.44
CA ALA A 25 25.62 -22.74 11.59
C ALA A 25 24.48 -22.43 12.54
N LEU A 26 24.80 -21.99 13.75
CA LEU A 26 23.82 -21.51 14.71
C LEU A 26 23.06 -20.40 13.99
N ALA A 27 21.86 -20.70 13.51
CA ALA A 27 21.00 -19.72 12.88
C ALA A 27 20.86 -18.57 13.88
N GLN A 28 21.28 -17.38 13.48
CA GLN A 28 21.32 -16.22 14.35
C GLN A 28 19.92 -15.96 14.87
N GLN A 29 19.71 -16.09 16.16
CA GLN A 29 18.44 -15.84 16.81
C GLN A 29 18.16 -14.33 16.77
N ARG A 30 17.07 -13.90 16.12
CA ARG A 30 16.58 -12.53 16.18
C ARG A 30 15.89 -12.32 17.51
N ASN A 31 16.26 -11.26 18.25
CA ASN A 31 15.68 -10.94 19.55
C ASN A 31 14.95 -9.60 19.48
N ILE A 32 13.69 -9.59 19.89
CA ILE A 32 12.85 -8.40 20.04
C ILE A 32 12.56 -8.26 21.53
N ASP A 33 13.19 -7.27 22.18
CA ASP A 33 13.07 -7.02 23.62
C ASP A 33 12.36 -5.68 23.85
N VAL A 34 11.18 -5.71 24.45
CA VAL A 34 10.29 -4.57 24.63
C VAL A 34 9.95 -4.41 26.11
N ASP A 35 10.23 -3.25 26.65
CA ASP A 35 9.74 -2.84 27.97
C ASP A 35 8.43 -2.06 27.76
N VAL A 36 7.30 -2.64 28.23
CA VAL A 36 5.97 -2.04 28.05
C VAL A 36 5.76 -0.74 28.82
N THR A 37 6.69 -0.39 29.72
CA THR A 37 6.68 0.89 30.46
C THR A 37 7.39 2.01 29.67
N GLN A 38 8.15 1.66 28.62
CA GLN A 38 8.92 2.61 27.81
C GLN A 38 8.12 3.07 26.59
N VAL A 39 7.26 4.06 26.81
CA VAL A 39 6.44 4.65 25.76
C VAL A 39 7.31 5.52 24.84
N GLN A 40 7.13 5.36 23.52
CA GLN A 40 7.70 6.23 22.50
C GLN A 40 6.79 7.42 22.21
N GLY A 41 5.49 7.17 22.10
CA GLY A 41 4.49 8.18 21.80
C GLY A 41 3.18 7.55 21.29
N LYS A 42 2.38 8.38 20.63
CA LYS A 42 1.20 7.90 19.89
C LYS A 42 1.65 7.21 18.61
N LEU A 43 1.09 6.04 18.32
CA LEU A 43 1.37 5.35 17.06
C LEU A 43 0.94 6.22 15.87
N ASP A 44 1.88 6.48 14.96
CA ASP A 44 1.59 7.15 13.70
C ASP A 44 0.75 6.21 12.81
N ARG A 45 -0.47 6.63 12.51
CA ARG A 45 -1.42 5.86 11.70
C ARG A 45 -1.51 6.36 10.26
N MET A 46 -0.42 6.90 9.71
CA MET A 46 -0.34 7.36 8.32
C MET A 46 -0.66 6.25 7.32
N PHE A 47 -0.47 4.99 7.72
CA PHE A 47 -0.65 3.81 6.89
C PHE A 47 -2.12 3.49 6.54
N ASN A 48 -3.09 3.94 7.35
CA ASN A 48 -4.52 3.74 7.09
C ASN A 48 -5.31 5.05 6.97
N LEU A 49 -4.64 6.16 6.68
CA LEU A 49 -5.34 7.39 6.38
C LEU A 49 -6.14 7.24 5.08
N SER A 50 -5.50 6.81 4.00
CA SER A 50 -6.09 6.71 2.67
C SER A 50 -5.72 5.40 1.97
N ILE A 51 -6.57 4.99 1.03
CA ILE A 51 -6.37 3.85 0.12
C ILE A 51 -6.70 4.27 -1.30
N GLY A 52 -6.02 3.70 -2.30
CA GLY A 52 -6.30 3.92 -3.71
C GLY A 52 -7.38 2.99 -4.25
N ALA A 53 -8.01 3.42 -5.34
CA ALA A 53 -8.89 2.62 -6.20
C ALA A 53 -8.69 3.05 -7.66
N GLY A 54 -9.20 2.28 -8.63
CA GLY A 54 -9.03 2.58 -10.04
C GLY A 54 -9.75 3.87 -10.46
N ARG A 55 -11.06 3.81 -10.68
CA ARG A 55 -11.82 4.98 -11.13
C ARG A 55 -13.21 5.10 -10.46
N ALA A 56 -13.77 6.29 -10.51
CA ALA A 56 -15.07 6.62 -9.92
C ALA A 56 -16.21 5.70 -10.41
N ASN A 57 -16.26 5.42 -11.70
CA ASN A 57 -17.32 4.59 -12.29
C ASN A 57 -17.32 3.14 -11.75
N GLU A 58 -16.15 2.57 -11.45
CA GLU A 58 -16.06 1.26 -10.78
C GLU A 58 -16.75 1.27 -9.42
N GLY A 59 -16.73 2.39 -8.71
CA GLY A 59 -17.36 2.57 -7.40
C GLY A 59 -18.90 2.51 -7.40
N LEU A 60 -19.52 2.52 -8.58
CA LEU A 60 -20.97 2.32 -8.75
C LEU A 60 -21.34 0.82 -8.75
N ARG A 61 -20.35 -0.09 -8.78
CA ARG A 61 -20.56 -1.55 -8.82
C ARG A 61 -20.76 -2.12 -7.42
N ALA A 62 -21.70 -3.01 -7.28
CA ALA A 62 -22.02 -3.64 -6.00
C ALA A 62 -20.86 -4.49 -5.43
N ASP A 63 -20.11 -5.20 -6.28
CA ASP A 63 -18.97 -6.02 -5.88
C ASP A 63 -17.80 -5.16 -5.37
N TRP A 64 -17.52 -4.03 -6.02
CA TRP A 64 -16.53 -3.05 -5.56
C TRP A 64 -16.92 -2.50 -4.18
N GLN A 65 -18.18 -2.10 -4.01
CA GLN A 65 -18.72 -1.56 -2.77
C GLN A 65 -18.63 -2.59 -1.62
N GLN A 66 -18.99 -3.85 -1.87
CA GLN A 66 -18.86 -4.92 -0.88
C GLN A 66 -17.42 -5.12 -0.42
N GLN A 67 -16.46 -5.15 -1.35
CA GLN A 67 -15.04 -5.27 -1.02
C GLN A 67 -14.53 -4.05 -0.24
N LEU A 68 -14.96 -2.83 -0.60
CA LEU A 68 -14.55 -1.63 0.13
C LEU A 68 -15.09 -1.62 1.56
N ALA A 69 -16.34 -2.01 1.78
CA ALA A 69 -16.91 -2.12 3.12
C ALA A 69 -16.14 -3.16 3.98
N GLU A 70 -15.73 -4.27 3.37
CA GLU A 70 -14.95 -5.30 4.07
C GLU A 70 -13.58 -4.76 4.49
N ILE A 71 -12.84 -4.16 3.58
CA ILE A 71 -11.49 -3.66 3.92
C ILE A 71 -11.54 -2.45 4.85
N ARG A 72 -12.57 -1.60 4.73
CA ARG A 72 -12.80 -0.49 5.67
C ARG A 72 -12.93 -0.99 7.10
N ARG A 73 -13.70 -2.06 7.31
CA ARG A 73 -13.90 -2.69 8.63
C ARG A 73 -12.59 -3.31 9.14
N ASP A 74 -11.86 -4.02 8.28
CA ASP A 74 -10.71 -4.85 8.69
C ASP A 74 -9.40 -4.04 8.77
N ALA A 75 -9.17 -3.10 7.87
CA ALA A 75 -7.94 -2.31 7.78
C ALA A 75 -8.08 -0.86 8.29
N GLY A 76 -9.30 -0.36 8.47
CA GLY A 76 -9.57 0.92 9.12
C GLY A 76 -9.28 2.15 8.26
N PHE A 77 -9.19 2.04 6.95
CA PHE A 77 -9.00 3.18 6.05
C PHE A 77 -10.07 4.25 6.23
N ARG A 78 -9.65 5.52 6.21
CA ARG A 78 -10.52 6.68 6.46
C ARG A 78 -10.88 7.45 5.20
N TYR A 79 -10.00 7.43 4.20
CA TYR A 79 -10.18 8.11 2.91
C TYR A 79 -9.94 7.13 1.76
N ILE A 80 -10.51 7.47 0.61
CA ILE A 80 -10.28 6.77 -0.65
C ILE A 80 -10.01 7.77 -1.77
N ARG A 81 -9.02 7.47 -2.62
CA ARG A 81 -8.65 8.25 -3.80
C ARG A 81 -8.81 7.39 -5.05
N PHE A 82 -9.36 7.94 -6.11
CA PHE A 82 -9.57 7.28 -7.40
C PHE A 82 -9.59 8.28 -8.55
N HIS A 83 -9.30 7.79 -9.74
CA HIS A 83 -9.32 8.55 -10.99
C HIS A 83 -10.72 8.82 -11.53
N GLY A 84 -10.78 9.65 -12.56
CA GLY A 84 -11.89 9.70 -13.49
C GLY A 84 -13.22 10.22 -12.96
N LEU A 85 -13.19 11.05 -11.91
CA LEU A 85 -14.40 11.63 -11.33
C LEU A 85 -15.16 12.52 -12.32
N LEU A 86 -14.45 13.19 -13.24
CA LEU A 86 -15.01 14.15 -14.19
C LEU A 86 -15.08 13.61 -15.63
N THR A 87 -14.77 12.33 -15.84
CA THR A 87 -14.89 11.70 -17.16
C THR A 87 -16.34 11.57 -17.60
N ASP A 88 -16.56 11.50 -18.91
CA ASP A 88 -17.90 11.53 -19.50
C ASP A 88 -18.82 10.39 -19.02
N ASP A 89 -18.28 9.23 -18.63
CA ASP A 89 -19.05 8.11 -18.10
C ASP A 89 -19.58 8.33 -16.66
N MET A 90 -19.10 9.38 -15.97
CA MET A 90 -19.71 9.90 -14.74
C MET A 90 -20.79 10.95 -15.02
N GLY A 91 -20.92 11.40 -16.27
CA GLY A 91 -21.98 12.27 -16.74
C GLY A 91 -22.01 13.66 -16.13
N VAL A 92 -20.88 14.16 -15.62
CA VAL A 92 -20.80 15.38 -14.78
C VAL A 92 -20.99 16.65 -15.58
N TYR A 93 -20.50 16.70 -16.81
CA TYR A 93 -20.45 17.93 -17.61
C TYR A 93 -20.85 17.69 -19.05
N LYS A 94 -21.68 18.57 -19.59
CA LYS A 94 -21.98 18.62 -21.02
C LYS A 94 -22.30 20.06 -21.44
N ILE A 95 -22.26 20.31 -22.75
CA ILE A 95 -22.76 21.55 -23.36
C ILE A 95 -24.03 21.21 -24.13
N ASP A 96 -25.10 21.96 -23.91
CA ASP A 96 -26.37 21.75 -24.61
C ASP A 96 -26.34 22.35 -26.04
N ALA A 97 -27.45 22.14 -26.79
CA ALA A 97 -27.57 22.61 -28.17
C ALA A 97 -27.51 24.15 -28.32
N GLN A 98 -27.71 24.89 -27.23
CA GLN A 98 -27.62 26.33 -27.16
C GLN A 98 -26.24 26.84 -26.72
N GLY A 99 -25.29 25.94 -26.51
CA GLY A 99 -23.93 26.25 -26.04
C GLY A 99 -23.83 26.50 -24.52
N LYS A 100 -24.85 26.18 -23.74
CA LYS A 100 -24.88 26.38 -22.29
C LYS A 100 -24.31 25.18 -21.54
N GLU A 101 -23.47 25.46 -20.55
CA GLU A 101 -22.91 24.45 -19.64
C GLU A 101 -24.02 23.80 -18.79
N GLN A 102 -23.99 22.49 -18.71
CA GLN A 102 -24.91 21.67 -17.91
C GLN A 102 -24.09 20.79 -16.96
N TYR A 103 -24.48 20.77 -15.69
CA TYR A 103 -23.86 19.96 -14.65
C TYR A 103 -24.86 18.91 -14.15
N ASN A 104 -24.36 17.68 -13.92
CA ASN A 104 -25.12 16.58 -13.37
C ASN A 104 -24.26 15.82 -12.36
N PHE A 105 -24.70 15.70 -11.13
CA PHE A 105 -23.93 15.10 -10.05
C PHE A 105 -24.49 13.76 -9.55
N GLN A 106 -25.51 13.20 -10.21
CA GLN A 106 -26.22 12.01 -9.71
C GLN A 106 -25.32 10.79 -9.48
N TYR A 107 -24.36 10.52 -10.38
CA TYR A 107 -23.45 9.39 -10.22
C TYR A 107 -22.41 9.65 -9.14
N ILE A 108 -21.90 10.87 -9.06
CA ILE A 108 -21.00 11.28 -7.96
C ILE A 108 -21.74 11.18 -6.62
N ASP A 109 -22.98 11.66 -6.56
CA ASP A 109 -23.80 11.57 -5.35
C ASP A 109 -23.99 10.13 -4.90
N ALA A 110 -24.39 9.24 -5.82
CA ALA A 110 -24.58 7.83 -5.51
C ALA A 110 -23.30 7.18 -4.95
N LEU A 111 -22.13 7.53 -5.52
CA LEU A 111 -20.85 7.04 -5.04
C LEU A 111 -20.49 7.63 -3.67
N PHE A 112 -20.59 8.95 -3.50
CA PHE A 112 -20.17 9.63 -2.26
C PHE A 112 -21.12 9.34 -1.09
N ASP A 113 -22.43 9.23 -1.35
CA ASP A 113 -23.40 8.76 -0.35
C ASP A 113 -23.02 7.38 0.17
N TYR A 114 -22.64 6.47 -0.73
CA TYR A 114 -22.16 5.15 -0.33
C TYR A 114 -20.87 5.24 0.51
N LEU A 115 -19.85 5.98 0.07
CA LEU A 115 -18.59 6.13 0.80
C LEU A 115 -18.82 6.63 2.23
N LEU A 116 -19.62 7.69 2.38
CA LEU A 116 -19.92 8.27 3.68
C LEU A 116 -20.76 7.32 4.55
N SER A 117 -21.65 6.51 3.94
CA SER A 117 -22.46 5.54 4.68
C SER A 117 -21.62 4.45 5.37
N ILE A 118 -20.46 4.12 4.83
CA ILE A 118 -19.53 3.15 5.43
C ILE A 118 -18.39 3.83 6.23
N GLY A 119 -18.44 5.16 6.40
CA GLY A 119 -17.46 5.94 7.15
C GLY A 119 -16.14 6.13 6.44
N ILE A 120 -16.11 6.13 5.10
CA ILE A 120 -14.97 6.51 4.28
C ILE A 120 -15.25 7.90 3.67
N LYS A 121 -14.25 8.77 3.69
CA LYS A 121 -14.31 10.10 3.09
C LYS A 121 -13.58 10.11 1.74
N PRO A 122 -14.01 10.92 0.77
CA PRO A 122 -13.26 11.08 -0.46
C PRO A 122 -11.95 11.87 -0.22
N PHE A 123 -10.86 11.38 -0.78
CA PHE A 123 -9.68 12.16 -1.14
C PHE A 123 -9.86 12.48 -2.61
N VAL A 124 -10.46 13.62 -2.90
CA VAL A 124 -11.02 13.94 -4.22
C VAL A 124 -9.92 14.22 -5.22
N GLU A 125 -9.79 13.41 -6.28
CA GLU A 125 -8.99 13.74 -7.46
C GLU A 125 -9.87 14.49 -8.47
N LEU A 126 -9.52 15.73 -8.78
CA LEU A 126 -10.21 16.55 -9.79
C LEU A 126 -9.62 16.24 -11.18
N GLY A 127 -10.15 15.22 -11.83
CA GLY A 127 -9.72 14.68 -13.12
C GLY A 127 -10.67 13.57 -13.64
N PHE A 128 -10.60 13.11 -14.90
CA PHE A 128 -9.86 13.76 -15.97
C PHE A 128 -10.76 14.77 -16.69
N MET A 129 -10.28 15.33 -17.85
CA MET A 129 -11.00 16.39 -18.54
C MET A 129 -12.30 15.89 -19.20
N PRO A 130 -13.46 16.49 -18.95
CA PRO A 130 -14.66 16.22 -19.77
C PRO A 130 -14.38 16.51 -21.26
N ASN A 131 -14.78 15.61 -22.17
CA ASN A 131 -14.50 15.78 -23.61
C ASN A 131 -15.06 17.08 -24.19
N ALA A 132 -16.22 17.52 -23.71
CA ALA A 132 -16.84 18.78 -24.15
C ALA A 132 -16.00 20.02 -23.79
N MET A 133 -15.13 19.93 -22.79
CA MET A 133 -14.25 21.00 -22.32
C MET A 133 -12.82 20.89 -22.87
N ALA A 134 -12.41 19.70 -23.31
CA ALA A 134 -11.05 19.35 -23.68
C ALA A 134 -10.56 20.09 -24.93
N SER A 135 -9.30 20.53 -24.94
CA SER A 135 -8.66 21.18 -26.09
C SER A 135 -8.25 20.19 -27.20
N GLY A 136 -8.17 18.91 -26.90
CA GLY A 136 -7.77 17.85 -27.81
C GLY A 136 -8.45 16.52 -27.52
N THR A 137 -7.96 15.46 -28.18
CA THR A 137 -8.58 14.13 -28.15
C THR A 137 -7.67 13.04 -27.57
N LYS A 138 -6.50 13.42 -27.01
CA LYS A 138 -5.59 12.44 -26.39
C LYS A 138 -6.23 11.88 -25.13
N THR A 139 -6.26 10.55 -25.03
CA THR A 139 -6.86 9.83 -23.91
C THR A 139 -5.90 8.81 -23.35
N ILE A 140 -6.13 8.41 -22.09
CA ILE A 140 -5.41 7.33 -21.41
C ILE A 140 -6.41 6.27 -20.94
N PHE A 141 -5.91 5.08 -20.71
CA PHE A 141 -6.63 3.92 -20.23
C PHE A 141 -7.67 3.35 -21.21
N TRP A 142 -8.13 2.15 -20.94
CA TRP A 142 -9.17 1.47 -21.70
C TRP A 142 -10.48 2.27 -21.76
N TRP A 143 -10.84 2.96 -20.67
CA TRP A 143 -12.03 3.79 -20.54
C TRP A 143 -11.86 5.24 -21.05
N ARG A 144 -10.70 5.55 -21.70
CA ARG A 144 -10.44 6.77 -22.48
C ARG A 144 -10.62 8.08 -21.71
N GLY A 145 -10.05 8.19 -20.51
CA GLY A 145 -9.96 9.47 -19.82
C GLY A 145 -9.21 10.52 -20.65
N ASN A 146 -9.80 11.68 -20.93
CA ASN A 146 -9.17 12.73 -21.71
C ASN A 146 -8.11 13.46 -20.88
N VAL A 147 -6.89 13.52 -21.41
CA VAL A 147 -5.70 14.08 -20.72
C VAL A 147 -5.19 15.39 -21.32
N THR A 148 -6.02 16.06 -22.11
CA THR A 148 -5.66 17.37 -22.68
C THR A 148 -6.10 18.52 -21.78
N PRO A 149 -5.41 19.68 -21.83
CA PRO A 149 -5.85 20.90 -21.14
C PRO A 149 -7.27 21.30 -21.53
N PRO A 150 -7.97 22.10 -20.71
CA PRO A 150 -9.24 22.68 -21.12
C PRO A 150 -9.04 23.72 -22.23
N ARG A 151 -10.01 23.88 -23.14
CA ARG A 151 -10.00 24.98 -24.11
C ARG A 151 -10.10 26.34 -23.45
N ASP A 152 -10.88 26.40 -22.37
CA ASP A 152 -11.09 27.59 -21.54
C ASP A 152 -10.94 27.21 -20.05
N TYR A 153 -9.93 27.74 -19.41
CA TYR A 153 -9.69 27.53 -17.98
C TYR A 153 -10.80 28.13 -17.10
N GLY A 154 -11.56 29.09 -17.61
CA GLY A 154 -12.75 29.61 -16.92
C GLY A 154 -13.88 28.59 -16.86
N GLN A 155 -14.07 27.75 -17.89
CA GLN A 155 -15.03 26.64 -17.85
C GLN A 155 -14.62 25.61 -16.79
N TRP A 156 -13.34 25.24 -16.76
CA TRP A 156 -12.78 24.36 -15.73
C TRP A 156 -13.03 24.90 -14.33
N GLU A 157 -12.73 26.18 -14.11
CA GLU A 157 -12.94 26.85 -12.83
C GLU A 157 -14.41 26.84 -12.40
N ARG A 158 -15.35 27.12 -13.31
CA ARG A 158 -16.79 27.07 -13.03
C ARG A 158 -17.29 25.67 -12.68
N LEU A 159 -16.79 24.64 -13.38
CA LEU A 159 -17.12 23.24 -13.06
C LEU A 159 -16.67 22.88 -11.64
N ILE A 160 -15.42 23.20 -11.28
CA ILE A 160 -14.88 22.89 -9.95
C ILE A 160 -15.63 23.66 -8.86
N GLU A 161 -15.96 24.92 -9.10
CA GLU A 161 -16.77 25.71 -8.15
C GLU A 161 -18.18 25.14 -7.99
N ALA A 162 -18.86 24.81 -9.08
CA ALA A 162 -20.20 24.24 -9.06
C ALA A 162 -20.22 22.90 -8.31
N LEU A 163 -19.25 22.03 -8.56
CA LEU A 163 -19.12 20.73 -7.89
C LEU A 163 -18.84 20.90 -6.39
N THR A 164 -17.91 21.76 -6.02
CA THR A 164 -17.56 22.03 -4.62
C THR A 164 -18.76 22.63 -3.85
N ARG A 165 -19.50 23.54 -4.48
CA ARG A 165 -20.73 24.13 -3.92
C ARG A 165 -21.82 23.09 -3.72
N HIS A 166 -22.03 22.21 -4.73
CA HIS A 166 -22.98 21.10 -4.65
C HIS A 166 -22.67 20.17 -3.46
N TRP A 167 -21.41 19.78 -3.28
CA TRP A 167 -21.03 18.95 -2.13
C TRP A 167 -21.27 19.67 -0.80
N THR A 168 -20.98 20.98 -0.74
CA THR A 168 -21.22 21.78 0.48
C THR A 168 -22.70 21.83 0.82
N GLU A 169 -23.57 22.01 -0.18
CA GLU A 169 -25.02 22.02 -0.03
C GLU A 169 -25.58 20.66 0.36
N ARG A 170 -25.04 19.56 -0.21
CA ARG A 170 -25.51 18.20 0.03
C ARG A 170 -25.03 17.61 1.35
N TYR A 171 -23.75 17.76 1.68
CA TYR A 171 -23.12 17.07 2.81
C TYR A 171 -22.84 17.98 4.01
N GLY A 172 -22.97 19.27 3.82
CA GLY A 172 -22.66 20.28 4.84
C GLY A 172 -21.19 20.69 4.84
N ARG A 173 -20.96 21.93 5.26
CA ARG A 173 -19.63 22.57 5.29
C ARG A 173 -18.60 21.78 6.08
N ASP A 174 -18.96 21.31 7.28
CA ASP A 174 -18.04 20.65 8.20
C ASP A 174 -17.56 19.28 7.66
N GLU A 175 -18.46 18.55 6.98
CA GLU A 175 -18.08 17.30 6.32
C GLU A 175 -17.10 17.56 5.18
N VAL A 176 -17.42 18.49 4.27
CA VAL A 176 -16.57 18.82 3.12
C VAL A 176 -15.23 19.44 3.55
N ALA A 177 -15.18 20.21 4.63
CA ALA A 177 -13.95 20.76 5.19
C ALA A 177 -12.98 19.66 5.70
N SER A 178 -13.51 18.46 5.94
CA SER A 178 -12.68 17.32 6.33
C SER A 178 -12.02 16.60 5.13
N TRP A 179 -12.44 16.88 3.89
CA TRP A 179 -11.94 16.25 2.69
C TRP A 179 -10.63 16.89 2.21
N TYR A 180 -9.97 16.21 1.24
CA TYR A 180 -8.84 16.72 0.48
C TYR A 180 -9.24 16.84 -0.99
N PHE A 181 -8.79 17.91 -1.65
CA PHE A 181 -9.01 18.16 -3.07
C PHE A 181 -7.67 18.17 -3.79
N GLU A 182 -7.36 17.09 -4.48
CA GLU A 182 -6.16 16.92 -5.28
C GLU A 182 -6.46 17.29 -6.74
N VAL A 183 -5.60 18.06 -7.36
CA VAL A 183 -5.84 18.50 -8.74
C VAL A 183 -5.03 17.63 -9.69
N TRP A 184 -5.75 16.82 -10.49
CA TRP A 184 -5.20 15.96 -11.53
C TRP A 184 -4.46 14.72 -11.02
N ASN A 185 -3.88 13.95 -12.00
CA ASN A 185 -3.03 12.78 -11.79
C ASN A 185 -1.81 12.80 -12.72
N GLU A 186 -0.62 12.65 -12.17
CA GLU A 186 0.69 12.47 -12.83
C GLU A 186 0.95 13.41 -14.03
N PRO A 187 0.76 14.74 -13.86
CA PRO A 187 0.90 15.69 -14.97
C PRO A 187 2.32 15.82 -15.51
N ASN A 188 3.30 15.16 -14.89
CA ASN A 188 4.68 15.08 -15.35
C ASN A 188 4.93 13.93 -16.34
N LEU A 189 3.92 13.11 -16.64
CA LEU A 189 3.98 12.06 -17.64
C LEU A 189 3.13 12.41 -18.87
N ASP A 190 3.70 12.28 -20.05
CA ASP A 190 3.03 12.57 -21.33
C ASP A 190 1.75 11.74 -21.55
N GLY A 191 1.67 10.57 -20.91
CA GLY A 191 0.48 9.72 -20.92
C GLY A 191 -0.70 10.33 -20.18
N PHE A 192 -0.44 11.09 -19.12
CA PHE A 192 -1.45 11.65 -18.22
C PHE A 192 -1.73 13.14 -18.39
N TRP A 193 -0.87 13.84 -19.10
CA TRP A 193 -1.04 15.26 -19.39
C TRP A 193 -0.45 15.64 -20.75
N ALA A 194 -1.30 16.10 -21.66
CA ALA A 194 -0.90 16.50 -23.01
C ALA A 194 -0.59 18.01 -23.11
N GLY A 195 -0.23 18.62 -22.00
CA GLY A 195 0.18 20.01 -21.90
C GLY A 195 1.57 20.17 -21.28
N THR A 196 1.99 21.40 -21.07
CA THR A 196 3.23 21.74 -20.37
C THR A 196 3.04 21.78 -18.85
N GLN A 197 4.15 21.86 -18.09
CA GLN A 197 4.13 22.08 -16.65
C GLN A 197 3.43 23.41 -16.29
N ASP A 198 3.69 24.48 -17.05
CA ASP A 198 3.04 25.78 -16.82
C ASP A 198 1.52 25.72 -17.03
N GLU A 199 1.07 24.96 -18.03
CA GLU A 199 -0.36 24.74 -18.27
C GLU A 199 -1.01 23.93 -17.15
N TYR A 200 -0.30 22.94 -16.59
CA TYR A 200 -0.77 22.23 -15.41
C TYR A 200 -0.85 23.16 -14.19
N PHE A 201 0.18 23.94 -13.92
CA PHE A 201 0.14 24.90 -12.80
C PHE A 201 -0.98 25.92 -12.96
N ARG A 202 -1.29 26.31 -14.19
CA ARG A 202 -2.45 27.15 -14.50
C ARG A 202 -3.77 26.43 -14.19
N LEU A 203 -3.90 25.15 -14.59
CA LEU A 203 -5.06 24.30 -14.28
C LEU A 203 -5.28 24.22 -12.76
N TYR A 204 -4.20 23.93 -12.05
CA TYR A 204 -4.18 23.89 -10.59
C TYR A 204 -4.66 25.21 -9.98
N ALA A 205 -4.11 26.34 -10.42
CA ALA A 205 -4.45 27.65 -9.87
C ALA A 205 -5.94 27.98 -10.02
N HIS A 206 -6.55 27.65 -11.16
CA HIS A 206 -7.99 27.82 -11.39
C HIS A 206 -8.82 26.93 -10.46
N ALA A 207 -8.47 25.65 -10.33
CA ALA A 207 -9.15 24.73 -9.43
C ALA A 207 -9.02 25.15 -7.95
N ALA A 208 -7.80 25.50 -7.52
CA ALA A 208 -7.54 25.90 -6.13
C ALA A 208 -8.34 27.15 -5.73
N ARG A 209 -8.39 28.15 -6.61
CA ARG A 209 -9.19 29.36 -6.38
C ARG A 209 -10.68 29.06 -6.37
N ALA A 210 -11.16 28.17 -7.23
CA ALA A 210 -12.57 27.75 -7.27
C ALA A 210 -12.98 27.08 -5.96
N VAL A 211 -12.21 26.13 -5.46
CA VAL A 211 -12.45 25.45 -4.17
C VAL A 211 -12.48 26.47 -3.02
N LYS A 212 -11.47 27.36 -2.95
CA LYS A 212 -11.36 28.38 -1.89
C LYS A 212 -12.44 29.48 -1.94
N ARG A 213 -13.03 29.74 -3.10
CA ARG A 213 -14.18 30.67 -3.21
C ARG A 213 -15.44 30.10 -2.56
N VAL A 214 -15.61 28.79 -2.59
CA VAL A 214 -16.74 28.14 -1.90
C VAL A 214 -16.51 28.19 -0.40
N ASP A 215 -15.35 27.77 0.09
CA ASP A 215 -14.97 27.91 1.48
C ASP A 215 -13.44 27.97 1.66
N PRO A 216 -12.90 29.00 2.33
CA PRO A 216 -11.44 29.14 2.53
C PRO A 216 -10.81 28.02 3.37
N SER A 217 -11.59 27.27 4.14
CA SER A 217 -11.12 26.17 4.98
C SER A 217 -10.90 24.86 4.22
N TYR A 218 -11.43 24.72 2.99
CA TYR A 218 -11.30 23.50 2.20
C TYR A 218 -9.85 23.31 1.73
N ARG A 219 -9.33 22.08 1.90
CA ARG A 219 -7.91 21.77 1.64
C ARG A 219 -7.69 21.37 0.19
N VAL A 220 -6.90 22.14 -0.54
CA VAL A 220 -6.55 21.87 -1.93
C VAL A 220 -5.04 21.71 -2.11
N GLY A 221 -4.61 20.75 -2.93
CA GLY A 221 -3.21 20.44 -3.16
C GLY A 221 -2.95 19.66 -4.44
N GLY A 222 -1.71 19.27 -4.61
CA GLY A 222 -1.12 18.56 -5.72
C GLY A 222 0.41 18.56 -5.58
N PRO A 223 1.18 18.27 -6.62
CA PRO A 223 0.80 18.05 -8.02
C PRO A 223 0.48 16.60 -8.40
N ALA A 224 0.45 15.66 -7.45
CA ALA A 224 0.18 14.24 -7.69
C ALA A 224 1.09 13.62 -8.78
N THR A 225 2.37 13.94 -8.75
CA THR A 225 3.34 13.56 -9.79
C THR A 225 3.89 12.15 -9.62
N ALA A 226 4.18 11.48 -10.72
CA ALA A 226 4.98 10.26 -10.71
C ALA A 226 6.41 10.53 -10.22
N GLY A 227 6.99 9.57 -9.48
CA GLY A 227 8.41 9.56 -9.16
C GLY A 227 8.89 10.67 -8.22
N ALA A 228 8.04 11.10 -7.28
CA ALA A 228 8.38 12.08 -6.25
C ALA A 228 8.92 13.42 -6.83
N ALA A 229 8.32 13.87 -7.96
CA ALA A 229 8.77 15.02 -8.73
C ALA A 229 7.95 16.30 -8.45
N TRP A 230 8.46 17.45 -8.89
CA TRP A 230 7.84 18.78 -8.92
C TRP A 230 7.38 19.35 -7.57
N ILE A 231 7.80 18.80 -6.42
CA ILE A 231 7.39 19.35 -5.12
C ILE A 231 7.98 20.76 -4.90
N PRO A 232 9.29 21.01 -5.12
CA PRO A 232 9.86 22.35 -4.99
C PRO A 232 9.24 23.34 -6.00
N GLU A 233 9.04 22.93 -7.24
CA GLU A 233 8.45 23.77 -8.31
C GLU A 233 7.03 24.17 -8.00
N MET A 234 6.22 23.23 -7.49
CA MET A 234 4.83 23.47 -7.07
C MET A 234 4.76 24.48 -5.94
N ILE A 235 5.60 24.33 -4.91
CA ILE A 235 5.65 25.26 -3.77
C ILE A 235 6.09 26.64 -4.24
N ALA A 236 7.14 26.71 -5.08
CA ALA A 236 7.65 27.98 -5.62
C ALA A 236 6.60 28.70 -6.48
N TYR A 237 5.87 27.95 -7.33
CA TYR A 237 4.77 28.51 -8.13
C TYR A 237 3.65 29.05 -7.25
N ALA A 238 3.21 28.27 -6.26
CA ALA A 238 2.14 28.67 -5.36
C ALA A 238 2.49 29.94 -4.55
N ASP A 239 3.70 30.01 -4.02
CA ASP A 239 4.17 31.18 -3.26
C ASP A 239 4.29 32.43 -4.15
N LYS A 240 4.97 32.30 -5.31
CA LYS A 240 5.15 33.41 -6.26
C LYS A 240 3.84 34.01 -6.74
N ASN A 241 2.86 33.15 -7.07
CA ASN A 241 1.60 33.56 -7.70
C ASN A 241 0.43 33.70 -6.70
N LYS A 242 0.72 33.54 -5.40
CA LYS A 242 -0.29 33.58 -4.30
C LYS A 242 -1.48 32.65 -4.59
N VAL A 243 -1.15 31.44 -5.03
CA VAL A 243 -2.12 30.37 -5.28
C VAL A 243 -2.26 29.55 -3.98
N PRO A 244 -3.50 29.23 -3.53
CA PRO A 244 -3.68 28.38 -2.35
C PRO A 244 -3.02 27.01 -2.56
N LEU A 245 -2.30 26.54 -1.50
CA LEU A 245 -1.70 25.22 -1.44
C LEU A 245 -1.69 24.77 0.03
N ASP A 246 -2.52 23.79 0.38
CA ASP A 246 -2.68 23.33 1.76
C ASP A 246 -1.90 22.03 2.01
N PHE A 247 -1.61 21.26 0.99
CA PHE A 247 -0.80 20.04 1.03
C PHE A 247 -0.09 19.81 -0.29
N VAL A 248 0.93 18.97 -0.27
CA VAL A 248 1.56 18.44 -1.48
C VAL A 248 1.34 16.94 -1.58
N SER A 249 1.19 16.44 -2.81
CA SER A 249 1.00 15.03 -3.11
C SER A 249 1.89 14.55 -4.25
N THR A 250 2.26 13.29 -4.21
CA THR A 250 3.11 12.64 -5.22
C THR A 250 3.00 11.12 -5.12
N HIS A 251 3.67 10.38 -6.03
CA HIS A 251 3.66 8.93 -6.11
C HIS A 251 5.08 8.37 -6.08
N SER A 252 5.22 7.13 -5.58
CA SER A 252 6.48 6.38 -5.65
C SER A 252 6.23 4.88 -5.69
N TYR A 253 7.00 4.19 -6.53
CA TYR A 253 6.92 2.74 -6.73
C TYR A 253 8.30 2.11 -6.58
N GLY A 254 8.35 0.90 -6.03
CA GLY A 254 9.56 0.24 -5.59
C GLY A 254 10.32 -0.54 -6.67
N VAL A 255 10.31 -0.10 -7.90
CA VAL A 255 11.03 -0.74 -9.01
C VAL A 255 12.29 0.03 -9.39
N SER A 256 13.37 -0.70 -9.70
CA SER A 256 14.62 -0.12 -10.22
C SER A 256 14.62 0.03 -11.73
N GLN A 257 13.89 -0.82 -12.42
CA GLN A 257 13.63 -0.79 -13.85
C GLN A 257 12.19 -1.19 -14.10
N GLY A 258 11.58 -0.63 -15.12
CA GLY A 258 10.23 -0.95 -15.49
C GLY A 258 9.99 -0.73 -16.97
N PHE A 259 9.03 -1.48 -17.47
CA PHE A 259 8.54 -1.44 -18.83
C PHE A 259 7.01 -1.46 -18.80
N LEU A 260 6.40 -0.92 -19.80
CA LEU A 260 4.95 -0.92 -19.93
C LEU A 260 4.50 -2.22 -20.61
N ASP A 261 4.43 -3.30 -19.89
CA ASP A 261 4.21 -4.66 -20.39
C ASP A 261 2.90 -4.84 -21.18
N GLU A 262 1.81 -4.12 -20.85
CA GLU A 262 0.59 -4.08 -21.67
C GLU A 262 0.82 -3.54 -23.09
N PHE A 263 1.94 -2.86 -23.32
CA PHE A 263 2.34 -2.29 -24.60
C PHE A 263 3.50 -3.05 -25.27
N GLY A 264 3.74 -4.30 -24.84
CA GLY A 264 4.74 -5.18 -25.44
C GLY A 264 6.14 -5.05 -24.87
N THR A 265 6.28 -4.52 -23.66
CA THR A 265 7.57 -4.43 -22.95
C THR A 265 7.78 -5.58 -21.98
N THR A 266 9.00 -5.73 -21.46
CA THR A 266 9.48 -6.98 -20.82
C THR A 266 9.19 -7.10 -19.32
N GLY A 267 8.54 -6.12 -18.70
CA GLY A 267 8.16 -6.17 -17.29
C GLY A 267 9.05 -5.35 -16.36
N THR A 268 8.82 -5.49 -15.07
CA THR A 268 9.42 -4.68 -13.99
C THR A 268 10.45 -5.48 -13.20
N ILE A 269 11.39 -4.78 -12.55
CA ILE A 269 12.37 -5.37 -11.63
C ILE A 269 12.24 -4.67 -10.28
N LEU A 270 11.85 -5.43 -9.26
CA LEU A 270 11.77 -4.94 -7.89
C LEU A 270 13.13 -4.39 -7.43
N SER A 271 13.13 -3.19 -6.89
CA SER A 271 14.37 -2.55 -6.43
C SER A 271 15.02 -3.34 -5.28
N ARG A 272 16.34 -3.48 -5.36
CA ARG A 272 17.18 -4.04 -4.28
C ARG A 272 17.56 -2.99 -3.25
N ASP A 273 17.31 -1.72 -3.53
CA ASP A 273 17.52 -0.65 -2.56
C ASP A 273 16.58 -0.82 -1.37
N ASP A 274 17.17 -1.05 -0.21
CA ASP A 274 16.42 -1.21 1.03
C ASP A 274 15.56 0.01 1.37
N MET A 275 15.94 1.19 0.87
CA MET A 275 15.24 2.45 1.07
C MET A 275 14.33 2.85 -0.12
N ALA A 276 14.21 2.04 -1.16
CA ALA A 276 13.28 2.33 -2.27
C ALA A 276 11.88 2.71 -1.73
N VAL A 277 11.23 3.70 -2.32
CA VAL A 277 10.01 4.38 -1.83
C VAL A 277 10.27 5.27 -0.60
N ALA A 278 10.85 4.73 0.47
CA ALA A 278 11.08 5.50 1.68
C ALA A 278 12.08 6.66 1.48
N SER A 279 13.10 6.46 0.63
CA SER A 279 14.05 7.54 0.27
C SER A 279 13.35 8.73 -0.41
N ASP A 280 12.34 8.47 -1.25
CA ASP A 280 11.54 9.51 -1.89
C ASP A 280 10.73 10.30 -0.85
N VAL A 281 10.10 9.58 0.10
CA VAL A 281 9.35 10.20 1.20
C VAL A 281 10.25 11.12 2.02
N LEU A 282 11.42 10.64 2.42
CA LEU A 282 12.38 11.42 3.21
C LEU A 282 12.94 12.61 2.44
N LYS A 283 13.22 12.43 1.13
CA LYS A 283 13.64 13.50 0.23
C LYS A 283 12.59 14.60 0.15
N ASN A 284 11.35 14.28 -0.18
CA ASN A 284 10.29 15.28 -0.33
C ASN A 284 9.98 15.98 1.01
N ARG A 285 10.01 15.28 2.15
CA ARG A 285 9.86 15.92 3.47
C ARG A 285 10.97 16.95 3.72
N LYS A 286 12.22 16.63 3.33
CA LYS A 286 13.36 17.56 3.44
C LYS A 286 13.18 18.76 2.50
N GLU A 287 12.72 18.56 1.28
CA GLU A 287 12.43 19.62 0.30
C GLU A 287 11.36 20.58 0.84
N ILE A 288 10.26 20.05 1.40
CA ILE A 288 9.20 20.85 2.03
C ILE A 288 9.76 21.66 3.21
N ALA A 289 10.52 21.00 4.09
CA ALA A 289 11.09 21.66 5.27
C ALA A 289 12.05 22.83 4.92
N ALA A 290 12.71 22.76 3.76
CA ALA A 290 13.61 23.79 3.24
C ALA A 290 12.90 24.88 2.41
N SER A 291 11.60 24.75 2.13
CA SER A 291 10.82 25.64 1.28
C SER A 291 10.27 26.86 2.03
N SER A 292 9.61 27.76 1.29
CA SER A 292 8.82 28.86 1.87
C SER A 292 7.58 28.43 2.64
N MET A 293 7.16 27.15 2.50
CA MET A 293 5.97 26.56 3.15
C MET A 293 6.34 25.29 3.94
N PRO A 294 7.20 25.36 4.98
CA PRO A 294 7.81 24.18 5.62
C PRO A 294 6.86 23.28 6.40
N LYS A 295 5.62 23.72 6.60
CA LYS A 295 4.60 22.98 7.38
C LYS A 295 3.57 22.27 6.51
N LEU A 296 3.70 22.27 5.18
CA LEU A 296 2.78 21.58 4.30
C LEU A 296 2.70 20.09 4.65
N GLU A 297 1.48 19.56 4.64
CA GLU A 297 1.25 18.12 4.67
C GLU A 297 1.84 17.48 3.41
N LEU A 298 2.38 16.26 3.55
CA LEU A 298 2.88 15.45 2.46
C LEU A 298 2.05 14.18 2.36
N HIS A 299 1.49 13.93 1.18
CA HIS A 299 0.70 12.74 0.91
C HIS A 299 1.30 11.97 -0.27
N TYR A 300 1.55 10.69 -0.08
CA TYR A 300 1.79 9.77 -1.18
C TYR A 300 0.45 9.18 -1.58
N THR A 301 -0.19 9.76 -2.59
CA THR A 301 -1.54 9.41 -3.01
C THR A 301 -1.60 8.14 -3.86
N GLU A 302 -0.42 7.69 -4.31
CA GLU A 302 -0.19 6.33 -4.81
C GLU A 302 1.18 5.82 -4.39
N TRP A 303 1.23 4.54 -4.01
CA TRP A 303 2.48 3.80 -3.83
C TRP A 303 2.25 2.29 -3.87
N SER A 304 3.23 1.53 -4.33
CA SER A 304 3.27 0.07 -4.26
C SER A 304 4.70 -0.44 -4.50
N SER A 305 4.87 -1.75 -4.55
CA SER A 305 6.13 -2.38 -5.00
C SER A 305 6.40 -2.19 -6.49
N SER A 306 5.35 -2.03 -7.31
CA SER A 306 5.46 -1.85 -8.76
C SER A 306 4.31 -0.99 -9.27
N TYR A 307 4.52 -0.28 -10.37
CA TYR A 307 3.51 0.58 -11.02
C TYR A 307 2.74 -0.14 -12.14
N THR A 308 3.08 -1.37 -12.46
CA THR A 308 2.34 -2.10 -13.51
C THR A 308 1.19 -2.91 -12.94
N PRO A 309 -0.01 -2.86 -13.55
CA PRO A 309 -1.19 -3.62 -13.12
C PRO A 309 -1.11 -5.13 -13.45
N ALA A 310 0.05 -5.63 -13.87
CA ALA A 310 0.32 -7.01 -14.21
C ALA A 310 1.62 -7.52 -13.57
N ASP A 311 1.90 -7.12 -12.31
CA ASP A 311 3.08 -7.54 -11.58
C ASP A 311 2.73 -8.58 -10.50
N PRO A 312 3.13 -9.84 -10.65
CA PRO A 312 2.77 -10.91 -9.72
C PRO A 312 3.37 -10.74 -8.31
N THR A 313 4.26 -9.77 -8.07
CA THR A 313 4.65 -9.37 -6.70
C THR A 313 3.45 -8.98 -5.87
N HIS A 314 2.44 -8.33 -6.48
CA HIS A 314 1.21 -7.89 -5.80
C HIS A 314 0.36 -9.06 -5.29
N ASP A 315 0.41 -10.21 -5.97
CA ASP A 315 -0.31 -11.42 -5.57
C ASP A 315 0.46 -12.24 -4.54
N SER A 316 1.80 -12.11 -4.54
CA SER A 316 2.72 -12.95 -3.75
C SER A 316 2.72 -12.61 -2.25
N TYR A 317 3.00 -13.61 -1.41
CA TYR A 317 3.16 -13.43 0.03
C TYR A 317 4.31 -12.47 0.42
N HIS A 318 5.29 -12.24 -0.47
CA HIS A 318 6.37 -11.27 -0.28
C HIS A 318 5.85 -9.84 -0.07
N GLN A 319 4.70 -9.51 -0.66
CA GLN A 319 4.13 -8.15 -0.62
C GLN A 319 3.75 -7.70 0.79
N ALA A 320 3.32 -8.62 1.66
CA ALA A 320 2.91 -8.26 3.02
C ALA A 320 4.08 -7.68 3.84
N ALA A 321 5.22 -8.37 3.85
CA ALA A 321 6.42 -7.93 4.55
C ALA A 321 7.01 -6.65 3.93
N TYR A 322 7.00 -6.56 2.59
CA TYR A 322 7.43 -5.36 1.85
C TYR A 322 6.66 -4.11 2.29
N ILE A 323 5.33 -4.19 2.33
CA ILE A 323 4.46 -3.09 2.76
C ILE A 323 4.83 -2.63 4.17
N LEU A 324 4.93 -3.54 5.13
CA LEU A 324 5.23 -3.20 6.52
C LEU A 324 6.58 -2.48 6.67
N LYS A 325 7.59 -2.96 5.95
CA LYS A 325 8.92 -2.34 5.96
C LYS A 325 8.88 -0.91 5.43
N LYS A 326 8.26 -0.69 4.26
CA LYS A 326 8.21 0.64 3.64
C LYS A 326 7.42 1.64 4.48
N LEU A 327 6.32 1.21 5.06
CA LEU A 327 5.53 2.03 5.98
C LEU A 327 6.32 2.38 7.25
N LYS A 328 7.05 1.41 7.84
CA LYS A 328 7.91 1.69 9.01
C LYS A 328 9.01 2.69 8.71
N GLN A 329 9.67 2.55 7.56
CA GLN A 329 10.74 3.45 7.12
C GLN A 329 10.26 4.87 6.82
N SER A 330 8.99 5.06 6.47
CA SER A 330 8.36 6.34 6.13
C SER A 330 7.62 7.01 7.30
N SER A 331 7.43 6.30 8.40
CA SER A 331 6.69 6.78 9.58
C SER A 331 7.28 8.08 10.13
N GLY A 332 6.42 9.04 10.48
CA GLY A 332 6.80 10.35 10.98
C GLY A 332 7.24 11.36 9.90
N ALA A 333 7.40 10.94 8.65
CA ALA A 333 7.82 11.82 7.56
C ALA A 333 6.68 12.22 6.60
N VAL A 334 5.56 11.52 6.64
CA VAL A 334 4.44 11.67 5.71
C VAL A 334 3.10 11.57 6.44
N GLN A 335 2.08 12.28 5.96
CA GLN A 335 0.74 12.24 6.55
C GLN A 335 -0.09 11.07 6.06
N SER A 336 0.11 10.60 4.83
CA SER A 336 -0.51 9.38 4.32
C SER A 336 0.31 8.71 3.22
N MET A 337 0.18 7.40 3.14
CA MET A 337 0.66 6.58 2.03
C MET A 337 -0.50 5.71 1.54
N SER A 338 -1.19 6.17 0.49
CA SER A 338 -2.33 5.46 -0.12
C SER A 338 -1.80 4.31 -0.98
N TYR A 339 -1.95 3.08 -0.50
CA TYR A 339 -1.58 1.91 -1.30
C TYR A 339 -2.43 1.85 -2.57
N TRP A 340 -1.81 1.62 -3.70
CA TRP A 340 -2.44 1.49 -5.00
C TRP A 340 -2.62 0.02 -5.34
N VAL A 341 -3.82 -0.61 -5.23
CA VAL A 341 -5.15 -0.16 -4.81
C VAL A 341 -5.82 -1.21 -3.87
N PHE A 342 -7.07 -1.04 -3.45
CA PHE A 342 -7.71 -2.01 -2.55
C PHE A 342 -8.29 -3.25 -3.25
N THR A 343 -8.61 -3.17 -4.55
CA THR A 343 -9.30 -4.24 -5.29
C THR A 343 -8.77 -4.38 -6.72
N ASP A 344 -8.78 -5.62 -7.24
CA ASP A 344 -8.54 -5.91 -8.67
C ASP A 344 -9.79 -5.69 -9.55
N ILE A 345 -10.87 -5.14 -9.02
CA ILE A 345 -11.87 -4.47 -9.83
C ILE A 345 -11.26 -3.15 -10.26
N PHE A 346 -10.51 -3.21 -11.36
CA PHE A 346 -9.57 -2.18 -11.78
C PHE A 346 -9.44 -2.22 -13.31
N GLU A 347 -9.86 -1.16 -13.98
CA GLU A 347 -10.11 -1.20 -15.43
C GLU A 347 -9.19 -0.25 -16.22
N GLU A 348 -8.04 0.18 -15.70
CA GLU A 348 -7.09 0.97 -16.50
C GLU A 348 -6.67 0.24 -17.78
N PRO A 349 -6.22 -1.03 -17.72
CA PRO A 349 -5.93 -1.82 -18.91
C PRO A 349 -7.16 -2.57 -19.45
N GLY A 350 -8.33 -2.31 -18.92
CA GLY A 350 -9.56 -3.07 -19.18
C GLY A 350 -9.73 -4.29 -18.27
N PRO A 351 -10.89 -4.98 -18.40
CA PRO A 351 -11.17 -6.18 -17.60
C PRO A 351 -10.15 -7.29 -17.82
N ARG A 352 -9.68 -7.92 -16.74
CA ARG A 352 -8.69 -9.01 -16.77
C ARG A 352 -9.36 -10.37 -16.90
N PHE A 353 -8.63 -11.35 -17.43
CA PHE A 353 -9.14 -12.69 -17.74
C PHE A 353 -8.78 -13.74 -16.69
N GLU A 354 -7.74 -13.48 -15.87
CA GLU A 354 -7.23 -14.40 -14.86
C GLU A 354 -7.64 -13.95 -13.46
N ALA A 355 -7.83 -14.93 -12.55
CA ALA A 355 -8.19 -14.66 -11.16
C ALA A 355 -7.06 -13.95 -10.37
N PHE A 356 -5.82 -14.30 -10.68
CA PHE A 356 -4.62 -13.64 -10.18
C PHE A 356 -3.75 -13.28 -11.39
N HIS A 357 -3.66 -12.02 -11.68
CA HIS A 357 -2.96 -11.47 -12.85
C HIS A 357 -1.87 -10.46 -12.48
N GLY A 358 -1.51 -10.41 -11.19
CA GLY A 358 -0.57 -9.40 -10.69
C GLY A 358 -1.20 -8.02 -10.53
N GLY A 359 -2.53 -7.93 -10.40
CA GLY A 359 -3.24 -6.69 -10.14
C GLY A 359 -2.85 -6.06 -8.82
N PHE A 360 -2.99 -4.75 -8.70
CA PHE A 360 -2.60 -3.98 -7.52
C PHE A 360 -3.42 -4.30 -6.25
N GLY A 361 -4.62 -4.87 -6.42
CA GLY A 361 -5.62 -5.02 -5.37
C GLY A 361 -5.12 -5.77 -4.13
N LEU A 362 -5.55 -5.32 -2.96
CA LEU A 362 -5.44 -6.12 -1.73
C LEU A 362 -6.39 -7.33 -1.77
N MET A 363 -7.42 -7.27 -2.61
CA MET A 363 -8.35 -8.36 -2.91
C MET A 363 -8.45 -8.54 -4.43
N ASN A 364 -8.61 -9.79 -4.88
CA ASN A 364 -8.86 -10.02 -6.30
C ASN A 364 -10.34 -9.73 -6.69
N THR A 365 -10.69 -9.84 -7.97
CA THR A 365 -12.04 -9.56 -8.46
C THR A 365 -13.13 -10.40 -7.82
N GLN A 366 -12.83 -11.64 -7.37
CA GLN A 366 -13.77 -12.50 -6.65
C GLN A 366 -13.80 -12.25 -5.12
N GLY A 367 -13.12 -11.23 -4.64
CA GLY A 367 -13.02 -10.93 -3.21
C GLY A 367 -12.18 -11.96 -2.43
N ILE A 368 -11.18 -12.56 -3.06
CA ILE A 368 -10.17 -13.38 -2.40
C ILE A 368 -9.09 -12.44 -1.86
N LYS A 369 -8.86 -12.48 -0.56
CA LYS A 369 -7.83 -11.66 0.10
C LYS A 369 -6.43 -12.12 -0.33
N LYS A 370 -5.59 -11.17 -0.75
CA LYS A 370 -4.19 -11.41 -1.05
C LYS A 370 -3.34 -11.22 0.22
N PRO A 371 -2.10 -11.69 0.27
CA PRO A 371 -1.22 -11.52 1.44
C PRO A 371 -1.08 -10.05 1.89
N ALA A 372 -1.02 -9.11 0.98
CA ALA A 372 -0.98 -7.67 1.23
C ALA A 372 -2.16 -7.15 2.08
N TYR A 373 -3.36 -7.76 1.96
CA TYR A 373 -4.52 -7.43 2.78
C TYR A 373 -4.23 -7.58 4.27
N PHE A 374 -3.53 -8.66 4.64
CA PHE A 374 -3.26 -8.98 6.04
C PHE A 374 -2.22 -8.06 6.66
N ALA A 375 -1.31 -7.47 5.87
CA ALA A 375 -0.42 -6.44 6.37
C ALA A 375 -1.23 -5.27 6.95
N TYR A 376 -2.22 -4.76 6.22
CA TYR A 376 -3.09 -3.68 6.68
C TYR A 376 -4.05 -4.10 7.78
N GLN A 377 -4.58 -5.34 7.73
CA GLN A 377 -5.40 -5.88 8.81
C GLN A 377 -4.61 -5.95 10.13
N PHE A 378 -3.36 -6.41 10.09
CA PHE A 378 -2.52 -6.49 11.29
C PHE A 378 -2.11 -5.11 11.80
N LEU A 379 -1.79 -4.17 10.92
CA LEU A 379 -1.53 -2.78 11.30
C LEU A 379 -2.73 -2.15 12.02
N ASN A 380 -3.95 -2.43 11.56
CA ASN A 380 -5.16 -1.90 12.20
C ASN A 380 -5.41 -2.48 13.60
N GLN A 381 -4.87 -3.67 13.90
CA GLN A 381 -4.98 -4.33 15.22
C GLN A 381 -3.93 -3.86 16.22
N LEU A 382 -2.99 -2.99 15.83
CA LEU A 382 -2.05 -2.36 16.75
C LEU A 382 -2.77 -1.37 17.68
N GLY A 383 -2.29 -1.26 18.90
CA GLY A 383 -2.75 -0.25 19.86
C GLY A 383 -2.37 1.17 19.46
N HIS A 384 -2.86 2.15 20.22
CA HIS A 384 -2.62 3.57 19.94
C HIS A 384 -1.30 4.10 20.53
N THR A 385 -0.71 3.38 21.48
CA THR A 385 0.54 3.77 22.15
C THR A 385 1.69 2.96 21.60
N GLU A 386 2.64 3.61 20.90
CA GLU A 386 3.86 2.99 20.41
C GLU A 386 4.89 2.87 21.55
N LEU A 387 5.50 1.69 21.65
CA LEU A 387 6.55 1.39 22.63
C LEU A 387 7.94 1.52 21.97
N ARG A 388 8.95 1.90 22.77
CA ARG A 388 10.34 1.90 22.32
C ARG A 388 10.77 0.48 21.99
N ASN A 389 11.33 0.33 20.79
CA ASN A 389 11.78 -0.94 20.24
C ASN A 389 13.01 -0.72 19.37
N ALA A 390 14.09 -1.43 19.68
CA ALA A 390 15.34 -1.32 18.92
C ALA A 390 15.31 -2.12 17.59
N ASP A 391 14.40 -3.07 17.46
CA ASP A 391 14.25 -3.86 16.24
C ASP A 391 13.56 -3.04 15.15
N LYS A 392 14.21 -2.90 13.99
CA LYS A 392 13.77 -2.04 12.87
C LYS A 392 12.64 -2.66 12.04
N ASP A 393 12.49 -3.97 12.10
CA ASP A 393 11.51 -4.72 11.32
C ASP A 393 10.36 -5.21 12.22
N SER A 394 9.96 -4.38 13.19
CA SER A 394 8.82 -4.62 14.07
C SER A 394 8.19 -3.33 14.62
N TRP A 395 6.94 -3.45 15.06
CA TRP A 395 6.24 -2.50 15.92
C TRP A 395 5.80 -3.17 17.20
N ALA A 396 5.94 -2.47 18.31
CA ALA A 396 5.37 -2.86 19.59
C ALA A 396 4.43 -1.76 20.10
N THR A 397 3.25 -2.14 20.57
CA THR A 397 2.22 -1.19 20.99
C THR A 397 1.45 -1.66 22.21
N LEU A 398 0.75 -0.72 22.86
CA LEU A 398 -0.30 -0.98 23.82
C LEU A 398 -1.63 -0.44 23.30
N ASP A 399 -2.72 -1.20 23.54
CA ASP A 399 -4.07 -0.66 23.36
C ASP A 399 -4.53 0.14 24.59
N ASP A 400 -5.74 0.71 24.52
CA ASP A 400 -6.30 1.55 25.59
C ASP A 400 -6.61 0.75 26.89
N LYS A 401 -6.57 -0.58 26.83
CA LYS A 401 -6.73 -1.49 27.98
C LYS A 401 -5.37 -1.93 28.55
N GLY A 402 -4.28 -1.52 27.94
CA GLY A 402 -2.93 -1.94 28.31
C GLY A 402 -2.54 -3.33 27.80
N ASN A 403 -3.27 -3.88 26.84
CA ASN A 403 -2.87 -5.12 26.17
C ASN A 403 -1.72 -4.83 25.20
N ALA A 404 -0.72 -5.72 25.16
CA ALA A 404 0.45 -5.55 24.30
C ALA A 404 0.25 -6.23 22.94
N GLN A 405 0.76 -5.58 21.89
CA GLN A 405 0.85 -6.14 20.54
C GLN A 405 2.28 -6.01 20.02
N VAL A 406 2.75 -7.04 19.32
CA VAL A 406 4.03 -7.02 18.59
C VAL A 406 3.77 -7.50 17.17
N LEU A 407 3.92 -6.60 16.21
CA LEU A 407 3.89 -6.91 14.77
C LEU A 407 5.35 -6.96 14.29
N LEU A 408 5.77 -8.08 13.72
CA LEU A 408 7.13 -8.29 13.23
C LEU A 408 7.11 -8.93 11.85
N TRP A 409 8.16 -8.69 11.08
CA TRP A 409 8.30 -9.23 9.73
C TRP A 409 9.77 -9.48 9.39
N ASP A 410 9.98 -10.34 8.38
CA ASP A 410 11.24 -10.46 7.66
C ASP A 410 11.06 -9.95 6.24
N VAL A 411 12.00 -9.18 5.72
CA VAL A 411 12.07 -8.87 4.30
C VAL A 411 13.37 -9.39 3.74
N THR A 412 13.24 -10.41 2.90
CA THR A 412 14.37 -10.98 2.17
C THR A 412 14.12 -10.83 0.68
N HIS A 413 15.03 -10.15 0.01
CA HIS A 413 14.97 -9.98 -1.42
C HIS A 413 15.44 -11.28 -2.10
N THR A 414 14.52 -11.99 -2.74
CA THR A 414 14.78 -13.32 -3.31
C THR A 414 14.88 -13.29 -4.84
N LEU A 415 14.52 -12.18 -5.50
CA LEU A 415 14.57 -12.04 -6.95
C LEU A 415 16.02 -12.18 -7.46
N PRO A 416 16.33 -13.15 -8.34
CA PRO A 416 17.66 -13.31 -8.91
C PRO A 416 18.06 -12.14 -9.82
N ASP A 417 19.37 -11.97 -10.04
CA ASP A 417 19.85 -11.01 -11.04
C ASP A 417 19.34 -11.39 -12.45
N LYS A 418 19.04 -10.39 -13.25
CA LYS A 418 18.60 -10.53 -14.67
C LYS A 418 17.28 -11.29 -14.86
N VAL A 419 16.47 -11.41 -13.82
CA VAL A 419 15.12 -11.98 -13.89
C VAL A 419 14.15 -10.89 -13.48
N ASN A 420 13.09 -10.69 -14.26
CA ASN A 420 12.04 -9.72 -13.91
C ASN A 420 10.97 -10.33 -13.00
N ASN A 421 10.13 -9.46 -12.44
CA ASN A 421 9.07 -9.86 -11.52
C ASN A 421 8.07 -10.82 -12.18
N GLN A 422 7.69 -10.57 -13.45
CA GLN A 422 6.73 -11.35 -14.22
C GLN A 422 7.20 -12.80 -14.50
N GLN A 423 8.50 -13.02 -14.50
CA GLN A 423 9.09 -14.35 -14.68
C GLN A 423 9.30 -15.09 -13.36
N PHE A 424 9.54 -14.35 -12.28
CA PHE A 424 9.94 -14.94 -11.00
C PHE A 424 8.75 -15.24 -10.10
N TYR A 425 7.89 -14.26 -9.83
CA TYR A 425 6.84 -14.37 -8.80
C TYR A 425 5.61 -15.18 -9.22
N ILE A 426 5.56 -15.68 -10.45
CA ILE A 426 4.49 -16.59 -10.93
C ILE A 426 4.69 -18.05 -10.51
N LYS A 427 5.73 -18.37 -9.74
CA LYS A 427 6.12 -19.72 -9.36
C LYS A 427 5.82 -20.01 -7.90
N ASP A 428 5.76 -21.29 -7.55
CA ASP A 428 5.86 -21.70 -6.15
C ASP A 428 7.27 -21.39 -5.62
N LEU A 429 7.34 -20.55 -4.59
CA LEU A 429 8.58 -19.99 -4.05
C LEU A 429 8.71 -20.32 -2.55
N PRO A 430 9.07 -21.57 -2.19
CA PRO A 430 9.25 -21.94 -0.78
C PRO A 430 10.36 -21.12 -0.12
N PRO A 431 10.09 -20.48 1.04
CA PRO A 431 11.07 -19.67 1.74
C PRO A 431 12.13 -20.50 2.44
N LYS A 432 13.31 -19.95 2.63
CA LYS A 432 14.35 -20.56 3.46
C LYS A 432 14.08 -20.25 4.94
N PRO A 433 14.41 -21.20 5.85
CA PRO A 433 14.41 -20.93 7.28
C PRO A 433 15.43 -19.85 7.66
N LYS A 434 15.06 -18.97 8.59
CA LYS A 434 15.93 -17.95 9.19
C LYS A 434 16.14 -18.17 10.71
N GLY A 435 15.83 -19.35 11.19
CA GLY A 435 15.97 -19.72 12.60
C GLY A 435 14.74 -19.36 13.42
N GLN A 436 14.95 -18.72 14.58
CA GLN A 436 13.92 -18.35 15.51
C GLN A 436 13.91 -16.83 15.74
N VAL A 437 12.74 -16.26 15.95
CA VAL A 437 12.59 -14.92 16.54
C VAL A 437 12.09 -15.05 17.96
N ALA A 438 12.86 -14.56 18.93
CA ALA A 438 12.47 -14.48 20.33
C ALA A 438 11.84 -13.10 20.59
N VAL A 439 10.67 -13.11 21.22
CA VAL A 439 9.97 -11.89 21.66
C VAL A 439 9.92 -11.91 23.18
N ALA A 440 10.54 -10.93 23.81
CA ALA A 440 10.56 -10.73 25.24
C ALA A 440 9.85 -9.43 25.62
N LEU A 441 8.85 -9.53 26.50
CA LEU A 441 8.16 -8.37 27.08
C LEU A 441 8.55 -8.23 28.54
N ARG A 442 8.84 -6.99 28.97
CA ARG A 442 9.17 -6.64 30.38
C ARG A 442 8.22 -5.58 30.89
N GLY A 443 8.08 -5.49 32.22
CA GLY A 443 7.19 -4.51 32.86
C GLY A 443 5.71 -4.84 32.77
N MET A 444 5.38 -6.06 32.38
CA MET A 444 3.98 -6.56 32.36
C MET A 444 3.47 -6.84 33.76
N LYS A 445 2.17 -6.74 33.99
CA LYS A 445 1.56 -7.17 35.25
C LYS A 445 1.64 -8.69 35.36
N PRO A 446 2.07 -9.24 36.53
CA PRO A 446 2.07 -10.70 36.73
C PRO A 446 0.67 -11.32 36.56
N GLY A 447 0.60 -12.51 35.98
CA GLY A 447 -0.66 -13.24 35.78
C GLY A 447 -0.71 -14.04 34.49
N ALA A 448 -1.86 -14.64 34.23
CA ALA A 448 -2.13 -15.41 33.03
C ALA A 448 -2.58 -14.47 31.87
N TYR A 449 -2.07 -14.73 30.69
CA TYR A 449 -2.43 -13.97 29.46
C TYR A 449 -2.84 -14.92 28.35
N ALA A 450 -3.90 -14.59 27.65
CA ALA A 450 -4.21 -15.17 26.35
C ALA A 450 -3.26 -14.57 25.30
N MET A 451 -2.42 -15.41 24.72
CA MET A 451 -1.57 -15.03 23.60
C MET A 451 -2.19 -15.56 22.31
N THR A 452 -2.40 -14.68 21.33
CA THR A 452 -2.77 -15.04 19.96
C THR A 452 -1.63 -14.71 19.02
N VAL A 453 -1.41 -15.57 18.02
CA VAL A 453 -0.44 -15.36 16.95
C VAL A 453 -1.18 -15.45 15.62
N SER A 454 -1.17 -14.36 14.86
CA SER A 454 -1.61 -14.33 13.47
C SER A 454 -0.40 -14.28 12.55
N GLN A 455 -0.48 -14.92 11.39
CA GLN A 455 0.64 -15.02 10.46
C GLN A 455 0.19 -14.79 9.02
N VAL A 456 1.01 -14.13 8.23
CA VAL A 456 0.98 -14.17 6.76
C VAL A 456 2.37 -14.48 6.23
N GLY A 457 2.43 -15.31 5.18
CA GLY A 457 3.66 -15.81 4.57
C GLY A 457 3.36 -17.04 3.72
N TYR A 458 4.38 -17.74 3.27
CA TYR A 458 4.21 -18.90 2.42
C TYR A 458 3.23 -19.92 3.00
N LYS A 459 2.13 -20.20 2.27
CA LYS A 459 1.03 -21.09 2.65
C LYS A 459 0.32 -20.73 3.97
N GLN A 460 0.42 -19.46 4.37
CA GLN A 460 -0.28 -18.92 5.54
C GLN A 460 -0.98 -17.61 5.15
N ASN A 461 -2.30 -17.61 5.09
CA ASN A 461 -3.05 -16.48 4.51
C ASN A 461 -2.52 -16.08 3.12
N ASP A 462 -2.22 -17.09 2.31
CA ASP A 462 -1.54 -17.00 1.00
C ASP A 462 -2.35 -17.78 -0.04
N ALA A 463 -3.39 -17.13 -0.54
CA ALA A 463 -4.27 -17.72 -1.54
C ALA A 463 -3.57 -17.88 -2.90
N PHE A 464 -2.54 -17.05 -3.20
CA PHE A 464 -1.85 -17.11 -4.48
C PHE A 464 -1.00 -18.38 -4.61
N THR A 465 -0.23 -18.76 -3.60
CA THR A 465 0.50 -20.04 -3.63
C THR A 465 -0.45 -21.23 -3.74
N ALA A 466 -1.61 -21.17 -3.08
CA ALA A 466 -2.65 -22.20 -3.24
C ALA A 466 -3.22 -22.25 -4.66
N TYR A 467 -3.44 -21.10 -5.29
CA TYR A 467 -3.86 -20.98 -6.68
C TYR A 467 -2.84 -21.57 -7.66
N ILE A 468 -1.54 -21.28 -7.46
CA ILE A 468 -0.46 -21.92 -8.23
C ILE A 468 -0.51 -23.45 -8.07
N GLY A 469 -0.72 -23.94 -6.85
CA GLY A 469 -0.86 -25.37 -6.56
C GLY A 469 -2.06 -26.04 -7.25
N MET A 470 -3.09 -25.26 -7.64
CA MET A 470 -4.23 -25.74 -8.44
C MET A 470 -3.93 -25.76 -9.97
N GLY A 471 -2.72 -25.39 -10.39
CA GLY A 471 -2.33 -25.29 -11.79
C GLY A 471 -2.71 -23.96 -12.45
N SER A 472 -2.95 -22.92 -11.69
CA SER A 472 -3.25 -21.55 -12.14
C SER A 472 -4.40 -21.48 -13.18
N PRO A 473 -5.60 -21.99 -12.85
CA PRO A 473 -6.70 -22.01 -13.80
C PRO A 473 -7.14 -20.58 -14.14
N LYS A 474 -7.33 -20.26 -15.43
CA LYS A 474 -7.78 -18.93 -15.87
C LYS A 474 -9.12 -18.55 -15.25
N GLN A 475 -10.05 -19.51 -15.18
CA GLN A 475 -11.38 -19.35 -14.60
C GLN A 475 -11.51 -20.24 -13.36
N LEU A 476 -11.97 -19.65 -12.26
CA LEU A 476 -12.22 -20.39 -11.01
C LEU A 476 -13.68 -20.83 -10.92
N SER A 477 -13.91 -22.09 -10.60
CA SER A 477 -15.23 -22.55 -10.17
C SER A 477 -15.60 -21.96 -8.82
N ARG A 478 -16.89 -21.94 -8.47
CA ARG A 478 -17.36 -21.50 -7.13
C ARG A 478 -16.68 -22.26 -5.99
N GLN A 479 -16.42 -23.57 -6.18
CA GLN A 479 -15.75 -24.41 -5.21
C GLN A 479 -14.29 -23.99 -5.02
N GLN A 480 -13.57 -23.68 -6.10
CA GLN A 480 -12.19 -23.19 -6.05
C GLN A 480 -12.11 -21.82 -5.37
N VAL A 481 -13.03 -20.90 -5.69
CA VAL A 481 -13.12 -19.60 -5.00
C VAL A 481 -13.33 -19.78 -3.50
N ALA A 482 -14.26 -20.67 -3.09
CA ALA A 482 -14.51 -20.95 -1.68
C ALA A 482 -13.28 -21.55 -0.99
N ALA A 483 -12.57 -22.48 -1.65
CA ALA A 483 -11.34 -23.09 -1.13
C ALA A 483 -10.22 -22.06 -0.94
N LEU A 484 -10.01 -21.16 -1.91
CA LEU A 484 -9.01 -20.09 -1.79
C LEU A 484 -9.36 -19.06 -0.71
N LYS A 485 -10.64 -18.69 -0.58
CA LYS A 485 -11.10 -17.84 0.54
C LYS A 485 -10.86 -18.48 1.91
N ALA A 486 -11.01 -19.80 2.00
CA ALA A 486 -10.74 -20.55 3.23
C ALA A 486 -9.25 -20.58 3.61
N GLN A 487 -8.34 -20.41 2.65
CA GLN A 487 -6.88 -20.29 2.90
C GLN A 487 -6.47 -18.89 3.38
N ALA A 488 -7.31 -17.88 3.20
CA ALA A 488 -7.00 -16.48 3.44
C ALA A 488 -8.05 -15.83 4.37
N THR A 489 -8.20 -16.37 5.58
CA THR A 489 -9.22 -15.95 6.55
C THR A 489 -8.75 -14.90 7.54
N GLY A 490 -7.44 -14.73 7.73
CA GLY A 490 -6.86 -13.89 8.78
C GLY A 490 -7.03 -14.42 10.20
N LYS A 491 -7.53 -15.66 10.38
CA LYS A 491 -7.67 -16.27 11.71
C LYS A 491 -6.30 -16.51 12.34
N PRO A 492 -6.19 -16.38 13.68
CA PRO A 492 -4.95 -16.72 14.38
C PRO A 492 -4.49 -18.14 14.07
N SER A 493 -3.18 -18.28 13.83
CA SER A 493 -2.53 -19.59 13.62
C SER A 493 -2.29 -20.33 14.95
N GLN A 494 -2.19 -19.59 16.07
CA GLN A 494 -2.01 -20.13 17.40
C GLN A 494 -2.78 -19.33 18.44
N GLN A 495 -3.31 -20.02 19.44
CA GLN A 495 -3.87 -19.45 20.66
C GLN A 495 -3.42 -20.28 21.85
N LYS A 496 -2.84 -19.66 22.86
CA LYS A 496 -2.42 -20.35 24.09
C LYS A 496 -2.42 -19.40 25.29
N THR A 497 -2.55 -19.94 26.49
CA THR A 497 -2.31 -19.20 27.70
C THR A 497 -0.82 -19.20 28.03
N VAL A 498 -0.29 -18.03 28.37
CA VAL A 498 1.08 -17.83 28.83
C VAL A 498 1.08 -17.13 30.17
N THR A 499 2.11 -17.33 30.98
CA THR A 499 2.18 -16.77 32.33
C THR A 499 3.28 -15.69 32.36
N VAL A 500 2.92 -14.51 32.88
CA VAL A 500 3.88 -13.46 33.26
C VAL A 500 4.27 -13.73 34.72
N GLY A 501 5.56 -13.92 34.96
CA GLY A 501 6.10 -14.16 36.31
C GLY A 501 6.02 -12.93 37.21
N ALA A 502 6.38 -13.10 38.48
CA ALA A 502 6.43 -12.00 39.47
C ALA A 502 7.42 -10.90 39.09
N ASP A 503 8.39 -11.21 38.24
CA ASP A 503 9.37 -10.27 37.68
C ASP A 503 8.83 -9.41 36.52
N GLY A 504 7.57 -9.61 36.14
CA GLY A 504 6.92 -8.90 35.04
C GLY A 504 7.43 -9.27 33.67
N ARG A 505 8.06 -10.45 33.50
CA ARG A 505 8.64 -10.90 32.24
C ARG A 505 7.80 -11.99 31.57
N LEU A 506 7.73 -11.88 30.24
CA LEU A 506 7.19 -12.91 29.37
C LEU A 506 8.14 -13.07 28.18
N ALA A 507 8.46 -14.32 27.82
CA ALA A 507 9.23 -14.62 26.62
C ALA A 507 8.53 -15.72 25.81
N THR A 508 8.58 -15.56 24.51
CA THR A 508 8.09 -16.56 23.54
C THR A 508 9.02 -16.60 22.34
N SER A 509 9.00 -17.70 21.59
CA SER A 509 9.80 -17.84 20.38
C SER A 509 8.96 -18.45 19.26
N LEU A 510 9.18 -18.00 18.04
CA LEU A 510 8.51 -18.45 16.84
C LEU A 510 9.53 -18.81 15.76
N PRO A 511 9.29 -19.86 14.96
CA PRO A 511 10.10 -20.10 13.76
C PRO A 511 9.97 -18.92 12.80
N LEU A 512 11.07 -18.49 12.20
CA LEU A 512 11.10 -17.42 11.22
C LEU A 512 11.58 -17.94 9.88
N ARG A 513 10.89 -17.61 8.81
CA ARG A 513 11.27 -17.87 7.42
C ARG A 513 11.38 -16.55 6.66
N GLU A 514 11.99 -16.60 5.48
CA GLU A 514 12.02 -15.47 4.55
C GLU A 514 10.60 -14.95 4.28
N ASN A 515 10.40 -13.64 4.45
CA ASN A 515 9.17 -12.90 4.20
C ASN A 515 7.95 -13.33 5.04
N ASP A 516 8.18 -13.97 6.20
CA ASP A 516 7.11 -14.19 7.20
C ASP A 516 6.75 -12.87 7.92
N VAL A 517 5.49 -12.73 8.24
CA VAL A 517 4.92 -11.66 9.07
C VAL A 517 4.13 -12.29 10.22
N TYR A 518 4.35 -11.82 11.44
CA TYR A 518 3.63 -12.26 12.63
C TYR A 518 3.05 -11.07 13.40
N LEU A 519 1.79 -11.20 13.81
CA LEU A 519 1.18 -10.35 14.83
C LEU A 519 0.96 -11.18 16.09
N LEU A 520 1.63 -10.81 17.18
CA LEU A 520 1.42 -11.36 18.52
C LEU A 520 0.56 -10.37 19.32
N GLN A 521 -0.46 -10.87 20.00
CA GLN A 521 -1.32 -10.07 20.87
C GLN A 521 -1.42 -10.75 22.23
N PHE A 522 -1.29 -9.95 23.30
CA PHE A 522 -1.29 -10.43 24.68
C PHE A 522 -2.36 -9.68 25.47
N ALA A 523 -3.38 -10.38 25.92
CA ALA A 523 -4.45 -9.84 26.76
C ALA A 523 -4.57 -10.66 28.05
N PRO A 524 -4.88 -10.07 29.21
CA PRO A 524 -5.13 -10.84 30.44
C PRO A 524 -6.12 -11.97 30.18
N ALA A 525 -5.80 -13.19 30.63
CA ALA A 525 -6.73 -14.29 30.53
C ALA A 525 -7.95 -14.02 31.43
N LYS A 526 -9.15 -14.34 30.89
CA LYS A 526 -10.40 -14.22 31.67
C LYS A 526 -10.49 -15.27 32.73
#